data_a0f4ba0c3d758352131f5c3094885f3b
#
_entry.id   a0f4ba0c3d758352131f5c3094885f3b
#
_cell.length_a   1.000
_cell.length_b   1.000
_cell.length_c   1.000
_cell.angle_alpha   90.00
_cell.angle_beta   90.00
_cell.angle_gamma   90.00
#
_symmetry.space_group_name_H-M   'P 1'
#
loop_
_entity.id
_entity.type
_entity.pdbx_description
1 polymer ?
#
loop_
_entity_poly.entity_id
_entity_poly.type
_entity_poly.pdbx_seq_one_letter_code
_entity_poly.pdbx_strand_id
1 'polypeptide(L)'
;MERGSGAARRTVLTGLALGVPFALGGCGTGGARRAGVAPPPSASAPDSGADTTVLIIRHGEKPAGSERGRDESGKRDKKSLTERGWQRAKALPGLFVAAPGRPAPALPRPATLFAAADTGPHAGAHRMRQTVAPLAQALHARVDASIAEGQERALAAAALAAPGPVLVCWEHSRIPDIVRALGAARAPGVPAVWPERFDLVWVFTRRAGTRSFRAVAQHLLDGDA
;
A
#
# COMPACT_ATOMS: atom_id res chain seq x y z
N MET A 1 -27.49 -40.29 -32.86
CA MET A 1 -28.27 -40.79 -31.70
C MET A 1 -27.51 -40.33 -30.46
N GLU A 2 -27.98 -39.48 -29.55
CA GLU A 2 -29.29 -38.85 -29.33
C GLU A 2 -29.04 -37.50 -28.66
N ARG A 3 -29.98 -36.61 -28.87
CA ARG A 3 -30.05 -35.23 -28.35
C ARG A 3 -30.58 -35.27 -26.91
N GLY A 4 -30.04 -34.47 -26.02
CA GLY A 4 -30.57 -34.16 -24.69
C GLY A 4 -30.61 -32.66 -24.44
N SER A 5 -31.75 -32.06 -24.79
CA SER A 5 -32.15 -30.69 -24.50
C SER A 5 -32.66 -30.61 -23.04
N GLY A 6 -32.24 -29.61 -22.28
CA GLY A 6 -32.72 -29.33 -20.92
C GLY A 6 -32.94 -27.83 -20.74
N ALA A 7 -34.20 -27.44 -20.78
CA ALA A 7 -34.73 -26.09 -20.83
C ALA A 7 -34.64 -25.34 -19.48
N ALA A 8 -34.53 -24.02 -19.59
CA ALA A 8 -34.64 -22.99 -18.57
C ALA A 8 -35.93 -23.02 -17.77
N ARG A 9 -35.90 -22.68 -16.51
CA ARG A 9 -37.07 -22.19 -15.75
C ARG A 9 -36.79 -20.80 -15.19
N ARG A 10 -37.42 -19.80 -15.79
CA ARG A 10 -37.60 -18.46 -15.23
C ARG A 10 -38.68 -18.52 -14.17
N THR A 11 -38.44 -18.06 -12.98
CA THR A 11 -39.47 -17.78 -11.98
C THR A 11 -39.62 -16.26 -11.87
N VAL A 12 -40.78 -15.78 -12.29
CA VAL A 12 -41.26 -14.40 -12.10
C VAL A 12 -42.01 -14.39 -10.78
N LEU A 13 -41.67 -13.51 -9.86
CA LEU A 13 -42.46 -13.20 -8.68
C LEU A 13 -42.98 -11.77 -8.77
N THR A 14 -44.28 -11.66 -9.00
CA THR A 14 -45.07 -10.44 -8.95
C THR A 14 -45.48 -10.21 -7.49
N GLY A 15 -45.11 -9.08 -6.91
CA GLY A 15 -45.50 -8.69 -5.56
C GLY A 15 -46.30 -7.40 -5.54
N LEU A 16 -47.40 -7.50 -4.86
CA LEU A 16 -48.59 -6.65 -4.71
C LEU A 16 -48.28 -5.29 -4.05
N ALA A 17 -48.87 -4.22 -4.57
CA ALA A 17 -48.98 -2.90 -3.95
C ALA A 17 -50.16 -2.87 -2.96
N LEU A 18 -49.92 -2.33 -1.78
CA LEU A 18 -50.97 -1.95 -0.82
C LEU A 18 -50.83 -0.47 -0.49
N GLY A 19 -51.88 0.29 -0.84
CA GLY A 19 -52.01 1.71 -0.56
C GLY A 19 -52.39 1.98 0.89
N VAL A 20 -52.07 3.17 1.39
CA VAL A 20 -52.48 3.72 2.68
C VAL A 20 -53.12 5.08 2.47
N PRO A 21 -54.23 5.38 3.14
CA PRO A 21 -55.02 6.57 2.88
C PRO A 21 -54.52 7.84 3.56
N PHE A 22 -54.78 8.95 2.91
CA PHE A 22 -54.62 10.31 3.38
C PHE A 22 -55.61 10.64 4.51
N ALA A 23 -55.12 11.24 5.60
CA ALA A 23 -55.96 11.96 6.57
C ALA A 23 -55.51 13.42 6.62
N LEU A 24 -56.42 14.31 6.20
CA LEU A 24 -56.36 15.76 6.36
C LEU A 24 -56.86 16.12 7.76
N GLY A 25 -56.14 16.97 8.47
CA GLY A 25 -56.63 17.51 9.74
C GLY A 25 -55.75 18.58 10.36
N GLY A 26 -56.23 19.83 10.35
CA GLY A 26 -56.07 20.75 11.48
C GLY A 26 -55.03 21.85 11.40
N CYS A 27 -55.49 23.06 11.10
CA CYS A 27 -54.78 24.34 11.39
C CYS A 27 -54.52 24.50 12.88
N GLY A 28 -53.27 24.90 13.24
CA GLY A 28 -52.90 25.37 14.55
C GLY A 28 -51.81 26.42 14.44
N THR A 29 -52.19 27.72 14.55
CA THR A 29 -51.30 28.87 14.65
C THR A 29 -50.61 28.88 16.02
N GLY A 30 -49.32 28.68 16.07
CA GLY A 30 -48.54 28.81 17.32
C GLY A 30 -47.09 29.08 16.96
N GLY A 31 -46.65 30.34 16.96
CA GLY A 31 -45.30 30.75 16.74
C GLY A 31 -44.38 30.29 17.90
N ALA A 32 -43.66 29.23 17.69
CA ALA A 32 -42.51 28.84 18.53
C ALA A 32 -41.21 29.12 17.79
N ARG A 33 -40.41 30.02 18.35
CA ARG A 33 -39.02 30.30 17.90
C ARG A 33 -38.26 28.96 17.87
N ARG A 34 -37.89 28.50 16.69
CA ARG A 34 -36.96 27.38 16.54
C ARG A 34 -35.60 27.84 17.09
N ALA A 35 -35.22 27.32 18.26
CA ALA A 35 -33.84 27.31 18.68
C ALA A 35 -33.03 26.59 17.61
N GLY A 36 -32.08 27.28 17.01
CA GLY A 36 -31.15 26.68 16.05
C GLY A 36 -30.38 25.59 16.75
N VAL A 37 -30.65 24.33 16.36
CA VAL A 37 -29.80 23.20 16.69
C VAL A 37 -28.48 23.43 15.95
N ALA A 38 -27.43 23.75 16.67
CA ALA A 38 -26.07 23.80 16.12
C ALA A 38 -25.77 22.44 15.47
N PRO A 39 -25.15 22.38 14.29
CA PRO A 39 -24.70 21.12 13.73
C PRO A 39 -23.77 20.45 14.73
N PRO A 40 -23.84 19.10 14.87
CA PRO A 40 -22.90 18.40 15.75
C PRO A 40 -21.47 18.72 15.26
N PRO A 41 -20.51 18.89 16.17
CA PRO A 41 -19.12 19.07 15.80
C PRO A 41 -18.74 17.91 14.91
N SER A 42 -18.22 18.19 13.71
CA SER A 42 -17.61 17.19 12.85
C SER A 42 -16.61 16.44 13.72
N ALA A 43 -16.90 15.18 13.99
CA ALA A 43 -15.97 14.29 14.65
C ALA A 43 -14.74 14.20 13.73
N SER A 44 -13.73 15.02 14.04
CA SER A 44 -12.38 14.81 13.54
C SER A 44 -12.04 13.38 13.93
N ALA A 45 -11.82 12.52 12.94
CA ALA A 45 -11.33 11.18 13.19
C ALA A 45 -10.16 11.30 14.17
N PRO A 46 -10.09 10.49 15.23
CA PRO A 46 -9.02 10.59 16.20
C PRO A 46 -7.71 10.48 15.41
N ASP A 47 -6.93 11.55 15.42
CA ASP A 47 -5.52 11.52 15.05
C ASP A 47 -4.91 10.58 16.10
N SER A 48 -4.98 9.28 15.84
CA SER A 48 -4.46 8.25 16.72
C SER A 48 -2.97 8.50 16.79
N GLY A 49 -2.56 9.22 17.83
CA GLY A 49 -1.19 9.69 18.08
C GLY A 49 -0.17 8.57 18.28
N ALA A 50 -0.48 7.36 17.81
CA ALA A 50 0.42 6.22 17.86
C ALA A 50 1.69 6.51 17.04
N ASP A 51 2.82 6.25 17.67
CA ASP A 51 4.12 6.29 17.02
C ASP A 51 4.14 5.31 15.85
N THR A 52 4.47 5.80 14.66
CA THR A 52 4.53 4.98 13.46
C THR A 52 5.85 5.17 12.74
N THR A 53 6.34 4.11 12.11
CA THR A 53 7.49 4.15 11.20
C THR A 53 7.11 3.44 9.90
N VAL A 54 7.11 4.19 8.82
CA VAL A 54 6.88 3.65 7.47
C VAL A 54 8.16 3.84 6.65
N LEU A 55 8.68 2.72 6.17
CA LEU A 55 9.82 2.66 5.26
C LEU A 55 9.27 2.41 3.85
N ILE A 56 9.74 3.16 2.87
CA ILE A 56 9.33 2.99 1.48
C ILE A 56 10.58 2.76 0.65
N ILE A 57 10.53 1.73 -0.20
CA ILE A 57 11.56 1.44 -1.21
C ILE A 57 10.90 1.34 -2.58
N ARG A 58 11.65 1.69 -3.61
CA ARG A 58 11.36 1.30 -4.99
C ARG A 58 11.67 -0.18 -5.18
N HIS A 59 10.95 -0.87 -6.06
CA HIS A 59 11.35 -2.20 -6.52
C HIS A 59 12.76 -2.19 -7.10
N GLY A 60 13.45 -3.34 -7.11
CA GLY A 60 14.77 -3.51 -7.72
C GLY A 60 14.78 -3.24 -9.22
N GLU A 61 15.92 -3.31 -9.86
CA GLU A 61 16.16 -2.93 -11.25
C GLU A 61 15.25 -3.71 -12.20
N LYS A 62 14.61 -2.96 -13.09
CA LYS A 62 13.70 -3.47 -14.13
C LYS A 62 14.41 -3.52 -15.48
N PRO A 63 13.95 -4.37 -16.42
CA PRO A 63 14.46 -4.38 -17.77
C PRO A 63 14.46 -3.00 -18.43
N ALA A 64 15.60 -2.64 -19.03
CA ALA A 64 15.78 -1.44 -19.82
C ALA A 64 16.69 -1.76 -21.03
N GLY A 65 16.40 -1.18 -22.18
CA GLY A 65 17.18 -1.45 -23.40
C GLY A 65 17.22 -2.94 -23.74
N SER A 66 18.42 -3.52 -23.81
CA SER A 66 18.64 -4.94 -24.10
C SER A 66 18.56 -5.87 -22.89
N GLU A 67 18.52 -5.32 -21.68
CA GLU A 67 18.41 -6.15 -20.46
C GLU A 67 17.13 -6.97 -20.45
N ARG A 68 17.18 -8.11 -19.75
CA ARG A 68 16.05 -9.03 -19.63
C ARG A 68 15.72 -9.23 -18.16
N GLY A 69 14.40 -9.13 -17.85
CA GLY A 69 13.87 -9.63 -16.58
C GLY A 69 13.84 -11.15 -16.56
N ARG A 70 13.90 -11.71 -15.36
CA ARG A 70 13.79 -13.14 -15.10
C ARG A 70 12.87 -13.38 -13.92
N ASP A 71 11.98 -14.37 -14.07
CA ASP A 71 11.16 -14.83 -12.96
C ASP A 71 11.97 -15.66 -11.95
N GLU A 72 11.33 -16.17 -10.94
CA GLU A 72 11.93 -16.97 -9.88
C GLU A 72 12.56 -18.28 -10.37
N SER A 73 12.11 -18.78 -11.53
CA SER A 73 12.65 -19.97 -12.20
C SER A 73 13.84 -19.66 -13.13
N GLY A 74 14.16 -18.36 -13.31
CA GLY A 74 15.19 -17.90 -14.25
C GLY A 74 14.68 -17.73 -15.70
N LYS A 75 13.42 -18.00 -15.98
CA LYS A 75 12.80 -17.80 -17.29
C LYS A 75 12.63 -16.30 -17.57
N ARG A 76 12.78 -15.92 -18.84
CA ARG A 76 12.61 -14.52 -19.28
C ARG A 76 11.19 -14.02 -19.02
N ASP A 77 11.08 -12.93 -18.31
CA ASP A 77 9.83 -12.24 -18.06
C ASP A 77 10.02 -10.72 -17.94
N LYS A 78 9.26 -9.96 -18.75
CA LYS A 78 9.33 -8.49 -18.80
C LYS A 78 8.81 -7.82 -17.52
N LYS A 79 7.98 -8.49 -16.74
CA LYS A 79 7.38 -7.99 -15.51
C LYS A 79 8.25 -8.27 -14.27
N SER A 80 9.33 -9.01 -14.44
CA SER A 80 10.25 -9.43 -13.37
C SER A 80 11.50 -8.56 -13.29
N LEU A 81 12.29 -8.77 -12.24
CA LEU A 81 13.56 -8.10 -11.98
C LEU A 81 14.64 -8.52 -13.00
N THR A 82 15.59 -7.63 -13.25
CA THR A 82 16.86 -7.96 -13.92
C THR A 82 17.75 -8.77 -12.97
N GLU A 83 18.88 -9.28 -13.46
CA GLU A 83 19.89 -9.95 -12.62
C GLU A 83 20.35 -9.03 -11.47
N ARG A 84 20.65 -7.76 -11.77
CA ARG A 84 21.03 -6.77 -10.76
C ARG A 84 19.90 -6.55 -9.75
N GLY A 85 18.63 -6.49 -10.19
CA GLY A 85 17.49 -6.37 -9.30
C GLY A 85 17.36 -7.56 -8.36
N TRP A 86 17.65 -8.78 -8.83
CA TRP A 86 17.70 -9.97 -7.97
C TRP A 86 18.86 -9.94 -6.97
N GLN A 87 20.02 -9.43 -7.39
CA GLN A 87 21.16 -9.24 -6.47
C GLN A 87 20.80 -8.27 -5.34
N ARG A 88 20.14 -7.13 -5.69
CA ARG A 88 19.61 -6.19 -4.70
C ARG A 88 18.60 -6.82 -3.76
N ALA A 89 17.62 -7.56 -4.29
CA ALA A 89 16.62 -8.25 -3.49
C ALA A 89 17.26 -9.24 -2.48
N LYS A 90 18.26 -10.00 -2.92
CA LYS A 90 19.02 -10.94 -2.07
C LYS A 90 19.84 -10.23 -0.99
N ALA A 91 20.37 -9.03 -1.26
CA ALA A 91 21.14 -8.24 -0.33
C ALA A 91 20.28 -7.44 0.67
N LEU A 92 19.00 -7.18 0.33
CA LEU A 92 18.10 -6.34 1.10
C LEU A 92 17.95 -6.75 2.58
N PRO A 93 17.95 -8.03 2.96
CA PRO A 93 17.92 -8.45 4.36
C PRO A 93 18.99 -7.81 5.23
N GLY A 94 20.19 -7.51 4.66
CA GLY A 94 21.30 -6.90 5.38
C GLY A 94 21.00 -5.51 5.96
N LEU A 95 19.97 -4.82 5.47
CA LEU A 95 19.56 -3.52 6.01
C LEU A 95 18.70 -3.63 7.27
N PHE A 96 18.07 -4.77 7.52
CA PHE A 96 17.01 -4.92 8.50
C PHE A 96 17.22 -6.06 9.50
N VAL A 97 18.05 -7.03 9.15
CA VAL A 97 18.23 -8.24 9.94
C VAL A 97 19.67 -8.30 10.45
N ALA A 98 19.82 -8.40 11.77
CA ALA A 98 21.13 -8.57 12.38
C ALA A 98 21.78 -9.90 11.93
N ALA A 99 23.08 -9.85 11.65
CA ALA A 99 23.87 -11.03 11.31
C ALA A 99 25.13 -11.10 12.19
N PRO A 100 25.56 -12.30 12.58
CA PRO A 100 26.79 -12.47 13.36
C PRO A 100 27.99 -11.79 12.67
N GLY A 101 28.79 -11.07 13.45
CA GLY A 101 30.00 -10.39 12.95
C GLY A 101 29.76 -9.16 12.09
N ARG A 102 28.50 -8.68 11.97
CA ARG A 102 28.17 -7.44 11.27
C ARG A 102 27.70 -6.35 12.25
N PRO A 103 27.88 -5.06 11.92
CA PRO A 103 27.28 -3.97 12.68
C PRO A 103 25.75 -4.14 12.74
N ALA A 104 25.14 -3.56 13.79
CA ALA A 104 23.69 -3.53 13.91
C ALA A 104 23.05 -2.86 12.68
N PRO A 105 21.90 -3.36 12.20
CA PRO A 105 21.19 -2.77 11.06
C PRO A 105 20.87 -1.30 11.31
N ALA A 106 21.09 -0.46 10.30
CA ALA A 106 20.82 0.99 10.38
C ALA A 106 19.34 1.32 10.38
N LEU A 107 18.49 0.38 9.96
CA LEU A 107 17.04 0.54 9.82
C LEU A 107 16.30 -0.40 10.77
N PRO A 108 15.14 0.02 11.30
CA PRO A 108 14.35 -0.83 12.17
C PRO A 108 13.83 -2.05 11.41
N ARG A 109 13.82 -3.20 12.07
CA ARG A 109 13.26 -4.45 11.53
C ARG A 109 11.78 -4.26 11.22
N PRO A 110 11.31 -4.46 9.99
CA PRO A 110 9.89 -4.38 9.67
C PRO A 110 9.10 -5.50 10.34
N ALA A 111 7.94 -5.15 10.89
CA ALA A 111 6.95 -6.12 11.37
C ALA A 111 5.93 -6.46 10.29
N THR A 112 5.70 -5.53 9.35
CA THR A 112 4.74 -5.69 8.26
C THR A 112 5.40 -5.32 6.92
N LEU A 113 5.13 -6.12 5.88
CA LEU A 113 5.65 -5.93 4.53
C LEU A 113 4.50 -5.80 3.55
N PHE A 114 4.49 -4.71 2.77
CA PHE A 114 3.57 -4.51 1.65
C PHE A 114 4.32 -4.49 0.32
N ALA A 115 3.72 -5.09 -0.69
CA ALA A 115 4.11 -4.94 -2.09
C ALA A 115 2.85 -4.76 -2.95
N ALA A 116 2.98 -4.14 -4.13
CA ALA A 116 1.84 -4.03 -5.02
C ALA A 116 1.38 -5.40 -5.51
N ALA A 117 0.06 -5.56 -5.66
CA ALA A 117 -0.55 -6.78 -6.15
C ALA A 117 0.01 -7.17 -7.53
N ASP A 118 0.47 -8.40 -7.65
CA ASP A 118 1.00 -8.98 -8.88
C ASP A 118 0.18 -10.16 -9.40
N THR A 119 -0.94 -10.44 -8.75
CA THR A 119 -1.95 -11.44 -9.13
C THR A 119 -3.35 -10.85 -9.07
N GLY A 120 -4.31 -11.46 -9.74
CA GLY A 120 -5.69 -10.99 -9.77
C GLY A 120 -5.97 -9.97 -10.88
N PRO A 121 -7.19 -9.39 -10.91
CA PRO A 121 -7.67 -8.56 -12.03
C PRO A 121 -6.94 -7.22 -12.20
N HIS A 122 -6.28 -6.74 -11.15
CA HIS A 122 -5.52 -5.49 -11.16
C HIS A 122 -4.01 -5.72 -10.98
N ALA A 123 -3.53 -6.91 -11.35
CA ALA A 123 -2.14 -7.30 -11.19
C ALA A 123 -1.18 -6.40 -11.97
N GLY A 124 -0.22 -5.83 -11.25
CA GLY A 124 0.92 -5.09 -11.80
C GLY A 124 2.09 -6.01 -12.21
N ALA A 125 3.29 -5.48 -12.08
CA ALA A 125 4.52 -6.24 -12.29
C ALA A 125 4.91 -7.02 -11.03
N HIS A 126 5.62 -8.14 -11.22
CA HIS A 126 6.08 -9.00 -10.10
C HIS A 126 7.20 -8.38 -9.28
N ARG A 127 7.86 -7.35 -9.80
CA ARG A 127 9.08 -6.74 -9.26
C ARG A 127 8.97 -6.31 -7.80
N MET A 128 7.84 -5.74 -7.38
CA MET A 128 7.67 -5.28 -6.00
C MET A 128 7.71 -6.46 -5.02
N ARG A 129 6.96 -7.50 -5.29
CA ARG A 129 6.97 -8.73 -4.48
C ARG A 129 8.33 -9.43 -4.54
N GLN A 130 8.91 -9.55 -5.72
CA GLN A 130 10.24 -10.16 -5.93
C GLN A 130 11.34 -9.44 -5.13
N THR A 131 11.29 -8.11 -5.07
CA THR A 131 12.27 -7.31 -4.32
C THR A 131 12.25 -7.63 -2.83
N VAL A 132 11.08 -7.79 -2.23
CA VAL A 132 10.95 -8.02 -0.78
C VAL A 132 10.88 -9.50 -0.38
N ALA A 133 10.76 -10.42 -1.33
CA ALA A 133 10.62 -11.84 -1.05
C ALA A 133 11.80 -12.42 -0.23
N PRO A 134 13.08 -12.15 -0.54
CA PRO A 134 14.18 -12.63 0.29
C PRO A 134 14.18 -12.04 1.71
N LEU A 135 13.77 -10.79 1.86
CA LEU A 135 13.61 -10.17 3.18
C LEU A 135 12.46 -10.82 3.95
N ALA A 136 11.33 -11.06 3.32
CA ALA A 136 10.20 -11.74 3.93
C ALA A 136 10.60 -13.13 4.44
N GLN A 137 11.38 -13.88 3.67
CA GLN A 137 11.94 -15.17 4.07
C GLN A 137 12.86 -15.02 5.30
N ALA A 138 13.78 -14.07 5.30
CA ALA A 138 14.70 -13.83 6.41
C ALA A 138 13.99 -13.35 7.69
N LEU A 139 12.84 -12.70 7.55
CA LEU A 139 12.00 -12.25 8.66
C LEU A 139 11.00 -13.30 9.15
N HIS A 140 10.83 -14.42 8.43
CA HIS A 140 9.73 -15.37 8.58
C HIS A 140 8.36 -14.69 8.52
N ALA A 141 8.21 -13.69 7.67
CA ALA A 141 7.03 -12.86 7.51
C ALA A 141 6.33 -13.10 6.17
N ARG A 142 5.06 -12.74 6.08
CA ARG A 142 4.32 -12.71 4.81
C ARG A 142 4.37 -11.32 4.21
N VAL A 143 4.38 -11.26 2.88
CA VAL A 143 4.17 -10.02 2.13
C VAL A 143 2.68 -9.88 1.89
N ASP A 144 2.09 -8.76 2.30
CA ASP A 144 0.75 -8.39 1.89
C ASP A 144 0.82 -7.77 0.49
N ALA A 145 0.30 -8.49 -0.49
CA ALA A 145 0.20 -8.07 -1.88
C ALA A 145 -1.28 -7.98 -2.32
N SER A 146 -2.18 -7.62 -1.41
CA SER A 146 -3.62 -7.50 -1.68
C SER A 146 -4.01 -6.16 -2.31
N ILE A 147 -3.15 -5.13 -2.23
CA ILE A 147 -3.41 -3.77 -2.68
C ILE A 147 -2.68 -3.53 -3.99
N ALA A 148 -3.42 -3.08 -5.01
CA ALA A 148 -2.88 -2.84 -6.35
C ALA A 148 -2.32 -1.41 -6.50
N GLU A 149 -1.45 -1.21 -7.51
CA GLU A 149 -1.10 0.14 -7.98
C GLU A 149 -2.37 0.93 -8.36
N GLY A 150 -2.40 2.22 -8.00
CA GLY A 150 -3.60 3.06 -8.11
C GLY A 150 -4.44 3.10 -6.83
N GLN A 151 -4.15 2.25 -5.85
CA GLN A 151 -4.86 2.19 -4.56
C GLN A 151 -3.99 2.72 -3.40
N GLU A 152 -3.13 3.70 -3.64
CA GLU A 152 -2.15 4.22 -2.69
C GLU A 152 -2.78 4.78 -1.41
N ARG A 153 -4.04 5.26 -1.48
CA ARG A 153 -4.80 5.66 -0.29
C ARG A 153 -5.11 4.48 0.63
N ALA A 154 -5.55 3.37 0.05
CA ALA A 154 -5.84 2.15 0.80
C ALA A 154 -4.56 1.59 1.42
N LEU A 155 -3.47 1.58 0.65
CA LEU A 155 -2.15 1.19 1.14
C LEU A 155 -1.69 2.04 2.33
N ALA A 156 -1.79 3.37 2.23
CA ALA A 156 -1.38 4.26 3.32
C ALA A 156 -2.22 4.03 4.59
N ALA A 157 -3.54 3.83 4.43
CA ALA A 157 -4.42 3.50 5.56
C ALA A 157 -4.03 2.16 6.21
N ALA A 158 -3.79 1.13 5.40
CA ALA A 158 -3.33 -0.18 5.88
C ALA A 158 -1.97 -0.08 6.58
N ALA A 159 -1.02 0.66 6.03
CA ALA A 159 0.30 0.87 6.62
C ALA A 159 0.24 1.63 7.96
N LEU A 160 -0.65 2.60 8.09
CA LEU A 160 -0.85 3.33 9.36
C LEU A 160 -1.55 2.49 10.43
N ALA A 161 -2.37 1.52 10.04
CA ALA A 161 -3.07 0.60 10.93
C ALA A 161 -2.24 -0.64 11.29
N ALA A 162 -1.20 -0.94 10.53
CA ALA A 162 -0.38 -2.14 10.71
C ALA A 162 0.51 -2.03 11.97
N PRO A 163 0.80 -3.16 12.63
CA PRO A 163 1.68 -3.18 13.81
C PRO A 163 3.15 -2.93 13.44
N GLY A 164 3.85 -2.18 14.29
CA GLY A 164 5.29 -1.96 14.26
C GLY A 164 5.79 -1.17 13.05
N PRO A 165 7.09 -1.20 12.77
CA PRO A 165 7.64 -0.61 11.55
C PRO A 165 7.13 -1.35 10.32
N VAL A 166 6.69 -0.57 9.32
CA VAL A 166 6.13 -1.08 8.07
C VAL A 166 7.13 -0.84 6.94
N LEU A 167 7.36 -1.83 6.08
CA LEU A 167 8.08 -1.65 4.82
C LEU A 167 7.12 -1.77 3.65
N VAL A 168 7.14 -0.78 2.78
CA VAL A 168 6.38 -0.73 1.52
C VAL A 168 7.36 -0.80 0.35
N CYS A 169 7.18 -1.74 -0.55
CA CYS A 169 7.90 -1.81 -1.84
C CYS A 169 6.93 -1.46 -2.96
N TRP A 170 7.21 -0.37 -3.69
CA TRP A 170 6.25 0.15 -4.66
C TRP A 170 6.89 0.61 -5.97
N GLU A 171 6.04 0.96 -6.94
CA GLU A 171 6.45 1.59 -8.19
C GLU A 171 6.78 3.07 -7.93
N HIS A 172 7.93 3.54 -8.40
CA HIS A 172 8.50 4.84 -8.02
C HIS A 172 7.62 6.04 -8.35
N SER A 173 6.91 6.01 -9.50
CA SER A 173 6.05 7.11 -9.90
C SER A 173 4.82 7.28 -9.00
N ARG A 174 4.45 6.23 -8.25
CA ARG A 174 3.32 6.21 -7.32
C ARG A 174 3.72 6.46 -5.86
N ILE A 175 5.01 6.40 -5.54
CA ILE A 175 5.48 6.69 -4.17
C ILE A 175 5.05 8.08 -3.67
N PRO A 176 5.06 9.16 -4.47
CA PRO A 176 4.55 10.46 -4.02
C PRO A 176 3.07 10.44 -3.61
N ASP A 177 2.25 9.60 -4.24
CA ASP A 177 0.84 9.44 -3.86
C ASP A 177 0.70 8.75 -2.49
N ILE A 178 1.53 7.75 -2.21
CA ILE A 178 1.60 7.12 -0.88
C ILE A 178 2.00 8.17 0.18
N VAL A 179 3.06 8.93 -0.07
CA VAL A 179 3.56 9.96 0.86
C VAL A 179 2.50 11.02 1.14
N ARG A 180 1.74 11.41 0.12
CA ARG A 180 0.61 12.34 0.25
C ARG A 180 -0.51 11.73 1.10
N ALA A 181 -0.84 10.46 0.86
CA ALA A 181 -1.87 9.74 1.61
C ALA A 181 -1.48 9.47 3.08
N LEU A 182 -0.18 9.31 3.38
CA LEU A 182 0.36 9.25 4.74
C LEU A 182 0.30 10.60 5.47
N GLY A 183 -0.07 11.69 4.77
CA GLY A 183 -0.02 13.05 5.32
C GLY A 183 1.39 13.59 5.54
N ALA A 184 2.41 12.98 4.88
CA ALA A 184 3.82 13.29 5.11
C ALA A 184 4.44 14.19 4.02
N ALA A 185 3.70 14.57 2.98
CA ALA A 185 4.22 15.32 1.83
C ALA A 185 4.78 16.71 2.18
N ARG A 186 4.36 17.29 3.32
CA ARG A 186 4.82 18.58 3.81
C ARG A 186 5.94 18.49 4.85
N ALA A 187 6.39 17.28 5.20
CA ALA A 187 7.51 17.13 6.12
C ALA A 187 8.80 17.70 5.49
N PRO A 188 9.65 18.36 6.28
CA PRO A 188 10.88 18.96 5.75
C PRO A 188 11.76 17.96 5.02
N GLY A 189 12.28 18.34 3.86
CA GLY A 189 13.22 17.53 3.08
C GLY A 189 12.61 16.45 2.20
N VAL A 190 11.27 16.27 2.20
CA VAL A 190 10.60 15.27 1.34
C VAL A 190 10.65 15.73 -0.13
N PRO A 191 11.28 14.94 -1.04
CA PRO A 191 11.27 15.29 -2.45
C PRO A 191 9.88 15.13 -3.07
N ALA A 192 9.56 15.95 -4.07
CA ALA A 192 8.28 15.89 -4.79
C ALA A 192 8.10 14.60 -5.60
N VAL A 193 9.21 14.02 -6.06
CA VAL A 193 9.25 12.78 -6.85
C VAL A 193 10.34 11.86 -6.33
N TRP A 194 10.19 10.56 -6.56
CA TRP A 194 11.27 9.60 -6.30
C TRP A 194 12.40 9.82 -7.32
N PRO A 195 13.67 9.92 -6.88
CA PRO A 195 14.78 10.08 -7.83
C PRO A 195 14.99 8.81 -8.69
N GLU A 196 15.66 8.97 -9.83
CA GLU A 196 15.93 7.89 -10.78
C GLU A 196 17.03 6.92 -10.28
N ARG A 197 16.80 6.35 -9.10
CA ARG A 197 17.70 5.37 -8.49
C ARG A 197 16.93 4.30 -7.72
N PHE A 198 17.56 3.14 -7.50
CA PHE A 198 16.96 1.96 -6.87
C PHE A 198 17.44 1.74 -5.43
N ASP A 199 18.47 2.42 -5.01
CA ASP A 199 19.23 2.19 -3.79
C ASP A 199 18.86 3.14 -2.64
N LEU A 200 17.60 3.55 -2.55
CA LEU A 200 17.11 4.40 -1.47
C LEU A 200 16.09 3.69 -0.59
N VAL A 201 16.07 4.09 0.67
CA VAL A 201 14.96 3.88 1.60
C VAL A 201 14.49 5.23 2.08
N TRP A 202 13.23 5.58 1.84
CA TRP A 202 12.58 6.73 2.46
C TRP A 202 11.97 6.30 3.78
N VAL A 203 12.35 6.96 4.86
CA VAL A 203 11.91 6.65 6.22
C VAL A 203 11.06 7.80 6.73
N PHE A 204 9.80 7.52 6.99
CA PHE A 204 8.85 8.41 7.60
C PHE A 204 8.58 7.96 9.02
N THR A 205 8.73 8.86 9.99
CA THR A 205 8.36 8.57 11.38
C THR A 205 7.34 9.59 11.86
N ARG A 206 6.41 9.14 12.69
CA ARG A 206 5.57 10.00 13.51
C ARG A 206 5.81 9.62 14.96
N ARG A 207 6.23 10.59 15.76
CA ARG A 207 6.44 10.43 17.22
C ARG A 207 5.83 11.61 17.93
N ALA A 208 4.97 11.35 18.92
CA ALA A 208 4.28 12.39 19.69
C ALA A 208 3.69 13.49 18.78
N GLY A 209 3.03 13.11 17.68
CA GLY A 209 2.43 14.02 16.69
C GLY A 209 3.40 14.67 15.70
N THR A 210 4.70 14.64 15.96
CA THR A 210 5.71 15.19 15.04
C THR A 210 6.06 14.21 13.93
N ARG A 211 6.04 14.68 12.69
CA ARG A 211 6.44 13.90 11.51
C ARG A 211 7.86 14.28 11.09
N SER A 212 8.68 13.29 10.81
CA SER A 212 10.01 13.47 10.23
C SER A 212 10.23 12.57 9.02
N PHE A 213 11.15 12.99 8.18
CA PHE A 213 11.58 12.27 6.99
C PHE A 213 13.11 12.19 6.95
N ARG A 214 13.62 11.06 6.47
CA ARG A 214 15.01 10.91 6.04
C ARG A 214 15.11 9.95 4.86
N ALA A 215 16.00 10.25 3.93
CA ALA A 215 16.42 9.31 2.90
C ALA A 215 17.69 8.60 3.34
N VAL A 216 17.76 7.28 3.14
CA VAL A 216 18.90 6.45 3.50
C VAL A 216 19.35 5.71 2.24
N ALA A 217 20.63 5.84 1.86
CA ALA A 217 21.20 5.04 0.79
C ALA A 217 21.36 3.59 1.27
N GLN A 218 21.10 2.64 0.39
CA GLN A 218 21.15 1.21 0.72
C GLN A 218 22.59 0.67 0.77
N HIS A 219 23.46 1.14 -0.12
CA HIS A 219 24.85 0.67 -0.27
C HIS A 219 24.96 -0.87 -0.29
N LEU A 220 24.06 -1.53 -1.03
CA LEU A 220 23.97 -2.98 -1.11
C LEU A 220 24.80 -3.58 -2.23
N LEU A 221 25.00 -2.82 -3.30
CA LEU A 221 25.69 -3.28 -4.51
C LEU A 221 26.76 -2.28 -4.93
N ASP A 222 27.79 -2.78 -5.61
CA ASP A 222 28.81 -1.93 -6.22
C ASP A 222 28.16 -0.92 -7.17
N GLY A 223 28.56 0.36 -7.04
CA GLY A 223 27.99 1.47 -7.82
C GLY A 223 26.69 2.05 -7.26
N ASP A 224 26.22 1.62 -6.07
CA ASP A 224 25.22 2.35 -5.31
C ASP A 224 25.84 3.68 -4.82
N ALA A 225 25.04 4.77 -4.81
CA ALA A 225 25.51 6.12 -4.46
C ALA A 225 25.29 6.45 -2.98
#